data_54b4d4b56fb14ce46a836cf0f356707b
#
_entry.id   54b4d4b56fb14ce46a836cf0f356707b
#
_cell.length_a   1.000
_cell.length_b   1.000
_cell.length_c   1.000
_cell.angle_alpha   90.00
_cell.angle_beta   90.00
_cell.angle_gamma   90.00
#
_symmetry.space_group_name_H-M   'P 1'
#
loop_
_entity.id
_entity.type
_entity.pdbx_description
1 polymer ?
#
loop_
_entity_poly.entity_id
_entity_poly.type
_entity_poly.pdbx_seq_one_letter_code
_entity_poly.pdbx_strand_id
1 'polypeptide(L)'
;KIGLFTILAGAGSAAAAEDGTITFDGTISDATCIITGGDAQGESTSPDFTVHLPSVSTTALATAGQRAGDTPFFIKLSGSNCTNNKVASVFFELAQSTNINTATGNLKNTVTTGGADKVEIGLLDSSKAVLDLNTANNNPKTAVISGNTARFDYWAQYVATGGAATAGKVTTDVIYSIKYQ
;
A
#
# COMPACT_ATOMS: atom_id res chain seq x y z
N LYS A 1 -10.22 -41.84 -77.12
CA LYS A 1 -10.42 -42.21 -75.68
C LYS A 1 -9.76 -41.16 -74.86
N ILE A 2 -10.57 -40.25 -74.21
CA ILE A 2 -10.16 -39.16 -73.42
C ILE A 2 -10.21 -39.64 -71.96
N GLY A 3 -9.06 -39.69 -71.27
CA GLY A 3 -8.97 -40.05 -69.86
C GLY A 3 -9.17 -38.78 -68.96
N LEU A 4 -10.20 -38.85 -68.16
CA LEU A 4 -10.51 -37.82 -67.24
C LEU A 4 -9.64 -37.97 -65.91
N PHE A 5 -8.73 -37.04 -65.66
CA PHE A 5 -7.93 -37.01 -64.43
C PHE A 5 -8.67 -36.19 -63.37
N THR A 6 -9.16 -36.85 -62.33
CA THR A 6 -9.76 -36.19 -61.15
C THR A 6 -8.66 -35.82 -60.15
N ILE A 7 -8.43 -34.52 -59.96
CA ILE A 7 -7.52 -34.03 -58.89
C ILE A 7 -8.33 -33.91 -57.61
N LEU A 8 -8.01 -34.72 -56.62
CA LEU A 8 -8.58 -34.65 -55.31
C LEU A 8 -7.78 -33.58 -54.48
N ALA A 9 -8.39 -32.41 -54.33
CA ALA A 9 -7.83 -31.36 -53.49
C ALA A 9 -8.06 -31.72 -52.01
N GLY A 10 -7.04 -32.17 -51.33
CA GLY A 10 -7.05 -32.35 -49.87
C GLY A 10 -6.98 -30.99 -49.16
N ALA A 11 -8.07 -30.58 -48.52
CA ALA A 11 -8.08 -29.44 -47.62
C ALA A 11 -7.36 -29.86 -46.35
N GLY A 12 -6.10 -29.50 -46.21
CA GLY A 12 -5.33 -29.61 -44.96
C GLY A 12 -5.84 -28.56 -44.01
N SER A 13 -6.51 -28.96 -42.92
CA SER A 13 -6.80 -28.09 -41.78
C SER A 13 -5.48 -27.73 -41.12
N ALA A 14 -5.05 -26.48 -41.24
CA ALA A 14 -3.96 -25.96 -40.42
C ALA A 14 -4.46 -25.92 -38.95
N ALA A 15 -3.99 -26.85 -38.13
CA ALA A 15 -4.16 -26.74 -36.68
C ALA A 15 -3.41 -25.49 -36.22
N ALA A 16 -4.11 -24.56 -35.58
CA ALA A 16 -3.48 -23.44 -34.93
C ALA A 16 -2.54 -23.97 -33.83
N ALA A 17 -1.27 -23.61 -33.89
CA ALA A 17 -0.33 -23.92 -32.81
C ALA A 17 -0.68 -23.07 -31.59
N GLU A 18 -0.71 -23.69 -30.45
CA GLU A 18 -0.86 -22.94 -29.16
C GLU A 18 0.41 -22.17 -28.89
N ASP A 19 0.30 -20.87 -28.66
CA ASP A 19 1.47 -20.00 -28.41
C ASP A 19 2.03 -20.16 -26.99
N GLY A 20 1.21 -20.59 -26.01
CA GLY A 20 1.67 -20.80 -24.63
C GLY A 20 0.54 -21.02 -23.62
N THR A 21 0.93 -21.33 -22.40
CA THR A 21 0.01 -21.53 -21.27
C THR A 21 0.29 -20.48 -20.18
N ILE A 22 -0.75 -19.83 -19.64
CA ILE A 22 -0.67 -18.97 -18.48
C ILE A 22 -1.19 -19.77 -17.29
N THR A 23 -0.34 -19.93 -16.27
CA THR A 23 -0.71 -20.58 -15.01
C THR A 23 -1.03 -19.52 -13.97
N PHE A 24 -2.19 -19.66 -13.31
CA PHE A 24 -2.57 -18.84 -12.15
C PHE A 24 -2.42 -19.70 -10.92
N ASP A 25 -1.58 -19.26 -9.98
CA ASP A 25 -1.34 -19.91 -8.70
C ASP A 25 -1.68 -18.94 -7.57
N GLY A 26 -2.38 -19.43 -6.54
CA GLY A 26 -2.82 -18.63 -5.42
C GLY A 26 -3.29 -19.49 -4.25
N THR A 27 -3.18 -18.93 -3.05
CA THR A 27 -3.61 -19.60 -1.82
C THR A 27 -4.69 -18.76 -1.14
N ILE A 28 -5.75 -19.43 -0.66
CA ILE A 28 -6.75 -18.82 0.22
C ILE A 28 -6.36 -19.18 1.65
N SER A 29 -6.16 -18.16 2.49
CA SER A 29 -5.83 -18.34 3.92
C SER A 29 -7.09 -18.37 4.76
N ASP A 30 -7.09 -19.21 5.79
CA ASP A 30 -8.09 -19.29 6.85
C ASP A 30 -7.79 -18.38 8.04
N ALA A 31 -6.70 -17.63 7.99
CA ALA A 31 -6.34 -16.69 9.04
C ALA A 31 -7.32 -15.50 9.07
N THR A 32 -8.03 -15.35 10.18
CA THR A 32 -9.00 -14.26 10.43
C THR A 32 -8.59 -13.48 11.68
N CYS A 33 -7.51 -12.70 11.55
CA CYS A 33 -7.07 -11.84 12.65
C CYS A 33 -8.04 -10.67 12.85
N ILE A 34 -8.20 -10.25 14.09
CA ILE A 34 -8.73 -8.93 14.43
C ILE A 34 -7.63 -7.92 14.10
N ILE A 35 -7.98 -6.91 13.34
CA ILE A 35 -7.06 -5.84 12.94
C ILE A 35 -7.38 -4.60 13.75
N THR A 36 -6.37 -4.04 14.39
CA THR A 36 -6.42 -2.76 15.10
C THR A 36 -5.23 -1.91 14.70
N GLY A 37 -5.23 -0.65 15.03
CA GLY A 37 -4.09 0.23 14.82
C GLY A 37 -4.14 1.39 15.80
N GLY A 38 -3.10 2.22 15.79
CA GLY A 38 -3.07 3.37 16.67
C GLY A 38 -1.73 4.09 16.66
N ASP A 39 -1.64 5.09 17.50
CA ASP A 39 -0.46 5.92 17.71
C ASP A 39 -0.16 6.05 19.23
N ALA A 40 0.65 7.05 19.62
CA ALA A 40 0.98 7.31 21.02
C ALA A 40 -0.24 7.71 21.87
N GLN A 41 -1.37 8.09 21.26
CA GLN A 41 -2.59 8.47 21.97
C GLN A 41 -3.48 7.26 22.31
N GLY A 42 -3.26 6.12 21.67
CA GLY A 42 -3.94 4.88 21.98
C GLY A 42 -4.11 3.92 20.81
N GLU A 43 -4.56 2.73 21.14
CA GLU A 43 -4.96 1.69 20.18
C GLU A 43 -6.46 1.77 19.91
N SER A 44 -6.86 1.71 18.65
CA SER A 44 -8.27 1.65 18.25
C SER A 44 -8.85 0.25 18.51
N THR A 45 -10.17 0.13 18.50
CA THR A 45 -10.88 -1.15 18.53
C THR A 45 -11.35 -1.60 17.15
N SER A 46 -10.94 -0.89 16.10
CA SER A 46 -11.36 -1.03 14.70
C SER A 46 -10.14 -1.07 13.79
N PRO A 47 -10.22 -1.68 12.60
CA PRO A 47 -9.20 -1.55 11.56
C PRO A 47 -9.04 -0.11 11.05
N ASP A 48 -10.08 0.72 11.20
CA ASP A 48 -10.02 2.14 10.89
C ASP A 48 -9.51 2.91 12.11
N PHE A 49 -8.45 3.70 11.94
CA PHE A 49 -7.86 4.49 12.99
C PHE A 49 -7.25 5.80 12.46
N THR A 50 -7.01 6.74 13.36
CA THR A 50 -6.39 8.03 13.03
C THR A 50 -4.98 8.08 13.63
N VAL A 51 -4.05 8.64 12.89
CA VAL A 51 -2.69 8.97 13.36
C VAL A 51 -2.60 10.48 13.54
N HIS A 52 -2.29 10.93 14.75
CA HIS A 52 -2.28 12.35 15.11
C HIS A 52 -0.86 12.91 15.00
N LEU A 53 -0.58 13.65 13.94
CA LEU A 53 0.69 14.33 13.76
C LEU A 53 0.74 15.61 14.59
N PRO A 54 1.91 15.97 15.15
CA PRO A 54 2.07 17.20 15.91
C PRO A 54 2.02 18.43 14.99
N SER A 55 1.69 19.58 15.56
CA SER A 55 1.88 20.85 14.85
C SER A 55 3.37 21.13 14.67
N VAL A 56 3.78 21.51 13.47
CA VAL A 56 5.16 21.89 13.14
C VAL A 56 5.22 23.32 12.61
N SER A 57 6.36 23.97 12.76
CA SER A 57 6.58 25.30 12.17
C SER A 57 6.77 25.20 10.66
N THR A 58 6.27 26.19 9.91
CA THR A 58 6.55 26.32 8.47
C THR A 58 8.05 26.44 8.17
N THR A 59 8.85 26.95 9.13
CA THR A 59 10.31 27.00 9.00
C THR A 59 10.98 25.62 8.93
N ALA A 60 10.36 24.60 9.53
CA ALA A 60 10.83 23.21 9.42
C ALA A 60 10.55 22.60 8.04
N LEU A 61 9.70 23.25 7.24
CA LEU A 61 9.27 22.81 5.90
C LEU A 61 9.48 23.93 4.87
N ALA A 62 10.55 24.73 5.03
CA ALA A 62 10.82 25.95 4.26
C ALA A 62 11.30 25.68 2.83
N THR A 63 11.76 24.47 2.52
CA THR A 63 12.22 24.08 1.19
C THR A 63 11.73 22.68 0.83
N ALA A 64 11.54 22.44 -0.47
CA ALA A 64 11.14 21.12 -0.97
C ALA A 64 12.08 20.01 -0.47
N GLY A 65 11.51 18.89 -0.05
CA GLY A 65 12.24 17.74 0.48
C GLY A 65 12.47 17.77 1.99
N GLN A 66 12.26 18.90 2.67
CA GLN A 66 12.32 18.95 4.13
C GLN A 66 11.18 18.15 4.75
N ARG A 67 11.48 17.53 5.90
CA ARG A 67 10.60 16.60 6.61
C ARG A 67 10.53 17.01 8.08
N ALA A 68 9.36 16.85 8.69
CA ALA A 68 9.14 17.19 10.09
C ALA A 68 7.95 16.43 10.67
N GLY A 69 7.87 16.38 12.00
CA GLY A 69 6.72 15.84 12.70
C GLY A 69 6.64 14.33 12.70
N ASP A 70 7.78 13.62 12.76
CA ASP A 70 7.85 12.16 12.84
C ASP A 70 6.93 11.61 13.93
N THR A 71 5.92 10.87 13.54
CA THR A 71 4.90 10.33 14.43
C THR A 71 4.85 8.81 14.28
N PRO A 72 5.12 8.03 15.35
CA PRO A 72 5.02 6.59 15.30
C PRO A 72 3.55 6.15 15.29
N PHE A 73 3.26 5.12 14.50
CA PHE A 73 1.98 4.43 14.51
C PHE A 73 2.18 2.95 14.23
N PHE A 74 1.14 2.16 14.46
CA PHE A 74 1.22 0.73 14.25
C PHE A 74 -0.09 0.14 13.70
N ILE A 75 0.05 -1.03 13.08
CA ILE A 75 -1.04 -1.93 12.73
C ILE A 75 -0.78 -3.24 13.48
N LYS A 76 -1.81 -3.78 14.16
CA LYS A 76 -1.70 -4.98 14.97
C LYS A 76 -2.73 -6.00 14.53
N LEU A 77 -2.30 -7.22 14.44
CA LEU A 77 -3.11 -8.41 14.21
C LEU A 77 -3.23 -9.16 15.53
N SER A 78 -4.43 -9.65 15.88
CA SER A 78 -4.65 -10.37 17.12
C SER A 78 -5.88 -11.29 17.04
N GLY A 79 -6.13 -12.06 18.10
CA GLY A 79 -7.33 -12.87 18.25
C GLY A 79 -7.06 -14.36 18.11
N SER A 80 -7.95 -15.20 18.69
CA SER A 80 -7.82 -16.66 18.72
C SER A 80 -7.73 -17.30 17.33
N ASN A 81 -8.34 -16.68 16.32
CA ASN A 81 -8.31 -17.13 14.93
C ASN A 81 -7.13 -16.55 14.14
N CYS A 82 -6.25 -15.78 14.79
CA CYS A 82 -5.03 -15.28 14.18
C CYS A 82 -3.97 -16.40 14.22
N THR A 83 -3.92 -17.19 13.14
CA THR A 83 -3.21 -18.47 13.08
C THR A 83 -1.70 -18.27 13.20
N ASN A 84 -1.08 -18.94 14.21
CA ASN A 84 0.36 -18.92 14.43
C ASN A 84 1.13 -19.50 13.23
N ASN A 85 2.37 -19.06 13.07
CA ASN A 85 3.33 -19.46 12.03
C ASN A 85 2.93 -19.03 10.60
N LYS A 86 1.83 -18.30 10.41
CA LYS A 86 1.56 -17.61 9.15
C LYS A 86 2.41 -16.34 9.06
N VAL A 87 2.89 -16.04 7.88
CA VAL A 87 3.58 -14.78 7.58
C VAL A 87 2.54 -13.76 7.14
N ALA A 88 2.50 -12.62 7.78
CA ALA A 88 1.62 -11.53 7.41
C ALA A 88 2.43 -10.33 6.89
N SER A 89 1.82 -9.55 6.02
CA SER A 89 2.33 -8.26 5.56
C SER A 89 1.19 -7.25 5.39
N VAL A 90 1.51 -5.98 5.59
CA VAL A 90 0.61 -4.87 5.28
C VAL A 90 0.90 -4.43 3.86
N PHE A 91 -0.12 -4.19 3.07
CA PHE A 91 -0.02 -3.61 1.74
C PHE A 91 -0.88 -2.34 1.67
N PHE A 92 -0.29 -1.23 1.26
CA PHE A 92 -1.02 0.03 1.02
C PHE A 92 -1.60 -0.01 -0.39
N GLU A 93 -2.93 0.06 -0.50
CA GLU A 93 -3.67 -0.20 -1.74
C GLU A 93 -3.60 0.99 -2.70
N LEU A 94 -2.63 0.97 -3.62
CA LEU A 94 -2.42 2.03 -4.60
C LEU A 94 -3.67 2.30 -5.47
N ALA A 95 -4.32 1.24 -5.97
CA ALA A 95 -5.45 1.37 -6.86
C ALA A 95 -6.72 1.93 -6.18
N GLN A 96 -6.81 1.80 -4.86
CA GLN A 96 -7.98 2.21 -4.07
C GLN A 96 -7.74 3.52 -3.31
N SER A 97 -6.47 3.92 -3.13
CA SER A 97 -6.07 5.13 -2.39
C SER A 97 -5.88 6.30 -3.33
N THR A 98 -6.93 7.06 -3.59
CA THR A 98 -6.92 8.20 -4.54
C THR A 98 -6.01 9.35 -4.09
N ASN A 99 -5.61 9.35 -2.82
CA ASN A 99 -4.75 10.38 -2.23
C ASN A 99 -3.26 10.10 -2.40
N ILE A 100 -2.86 8.93 -2.88
CA ILE A 100 -1.45 8.69 -3.21
C ILE A 100 -1.05 9.59 -4.39
N ASN A 101 0.00 10.37 -4.20
CA ASN A 101 0.61 11.15 -5.27
C ASN A 101 1.58 10.26 -6.05
N THR A 102 1.21 9.92 -7.28
CA THR A 102 2.01 9.02 -8.12
C THR A 102 3.37 9.60 -8.56
N ALA A 103 3.57 10.91 -8.40
CA ALA A 103 4.86 11.55 -8.70
C ALA A 103 5.85 11.49 -7.52
N THR A 104 5.35 11.36 -6.27
CA THR A 104 6.18 11.44 -5.06
C THR A 104 6.13 10.18 -4.19
N GLY A 105 5.10 9.34 -4.37
CA GLY A 105 4.83 8.19 -3.50
C GLY A 105 4.28 8.54 -2.12
N ASN A 106 4.03 9.83 -1.84
CA ASN A 106 3.44 10.33 -0.59
C ASN A 106 1.92 10.46 -0.70
N LEU A 107 1.28 10.87 0.40
CA LEU A 107 -0.17 11.14 0.47
C LEU A 107 -0.42 12.66 0.37
N LYS A 108 -1.25 13.06 -0.58
CA LYS A 108 -1.65 14.46 -0.80
C LYS A 108 -2.49 14.98 0.36
N ASN A 109 -2.31 16.27 0.72
CA ASN A 109 -3.26 16.94 1.61
C ASN A 109 -4.62 17.10 0.89
N THR A 110 -5.70 16.67 1.53
CA THR A 110 -7.07 16.71 0.97
C THR A 110 -7.88 17.90 1.43
N VAL A 111 -7.34 18.73 2.33
CA VAL A 111 -8.02 19.92 2.85
C VAL A 111 -8.06 21.01 1.79
N THR A 112 -9.27 21.36 1.31
CA THR A 112 -9.46 22.35 0.25
C THR A 112 -9.64 23.79 0.77
N THR A 113 -10.10 23.97 2.00
CA THR A 113 -10.31 25.29 2.61
C THR A 113 -9.54 25.40 3.91
N GLY A 114 -8.59 26.31 4.00
CA GLY A 114 -7.70 26.47 5.15
C GLY A 114 -6.66 25.34 5.28
N GLY A 115 -6.46 24.59 4.21
CA GLY A 115 -5.40 23.58 4.13
C GLY A 115 -4.03 24.20 3.93
N ALA A 116 -3.00 23.48 4.37
CA ALA A 116 -1.62 23.80 4.05
C ALA A 116 -1.33 23.40 2.59
N ASP A 117 -0.64 24.27 1.87
CA ASP A 117 -0.14 24.00 0.51
C ASP A 117 1.28 23.47 0.54
N LYS A 118 1.68 22.78 -0.53
CA LYS A 118 3.04 22.27 -0.76
C LYS A 118 3.52 21.34 0.37
N VAL A 119 2.61 20.58 0.93
CA VAL A 119 2.88 19.58 1.95
C VAL A 119 2.14 18.29 1.66
N GLU A 120 2.81 17.18 1.90
CA GLU A 120 2.29 15.82 1.79
C GLU A 120 2.63 15.05 3.07
N ILE A 121 2.00 13.89 3.26
CA ILE A 121 2.36 12.96 4.32
C ILE A 121 3.16 11.82 3.70
N GLY A 122 4.40 11.65 4.17
CA GLY A 122 5.25 10.52 3.85
C GLY A 122 5.13 9.44 4.91
N LEU A 123 5.06 8.18 4.49
CA LEU A 123 5.13 7.02 5.37
C LEU A 123 6.53 6.42 5.36
N LEU A 124 6.93 5.87 6.51
CA LEU A 124 8.21 5.20 6.67
C LEU A 124 8.00 3.88 7.42
N ASP A 125 8.87 2.92 7.18
CA ASP A 125 8.89 1.67 7.94
C ASP A 125 9.45 1.87 9.37
N SER A 126 9.50 0.79 10.14
CA SER A 126 10.04 0.79 11.51
C SER A 126 11.51 1.24 11.61
N SER A 127 12.27 1.13 10.52
CA SER A 127 13.66 1.59 10.42
C SER A 127 13.78 3.04 9.94
N LYS A 128 12.66 3.72 9.76
CA LYS A 128 12.54 5.06 9.15
C LYS A 128 13.00 5.11 7.68
N ALA A 129 12.98 3.98 6.97
CA ALA A 129 13.12 3.98 5.52
C ALA A 129 11.82 4.44 4.88
N VAL A 130 11.93 5.34 3.88
CA VAL A 130 10.78 5.90 3.19
C VAL A 130 10.05 4.81 2.40
N LEU A 131 8.75 4.74 2.54
CA LEU A 131 7.88 3.91 1.74
C LEU A 131 7.38 4.72 0.53
N ASP A 132 7.72 4.29 -0.68
CA ASP A 132 7.14 4.83 -1.90
C ASP A 132 5.83 4.08 -2.18
N LEU A 133 4.70 4.72 -1.84
CA LEU A 133 3.38 4.12 -1.97
C LEU A 133 2.95 3.91 -3.44
N ASN A 134 3.64 4.51 -4.40
CA ASN A 134 3.36 4.35 -5.83
C ASN A 134 4.02 3.10 -6.45
N THR A 135 4.60 2.22 -5.66
CA THR A 135 5.23 0.99 -6.16
C THR A 135 4.38 -0.24 -5.89
N ALA A 136 4.51 -1.27 -6.74
CA ALA A 136 3.79 -2.53 -6.57
C ALA A 136 4.16 -3.29 -5.29
N ASN A 137 5.35 -3.05 -4.74
CA ASN A 137 5.81 -3.58 -3.46
C ASN A 137 6.12 -2.43 -2.51
N ASN A 138 5.09 -1.66 -2.18
CA ASN A 138 5.23 -0.43 -1.39
C ASN A 138 5.50 -0.65 0.10
N ASN A 139 5.47 -1.90 0.58
CA ASN A 139 5.83 -2.25 1.94
C ASN A 139 6.35 -3.70 2.01
N PRO A 140 7.65 -3.91 1.87
CA PRO A 140 8.24 -5.26 1.83
C PRO A 140 8.36 -5.93 3.22
N LYS A 141 7.94 -5.24 4.30
CA LYS A 141 8.07 -5.78 5.67
C LYS A 141 7.02 -6.85 5.93
N THR A 142 7.47 -7.95 6.50
CA THR A 142 6.64 -9.08 6.94
C THR A 142 6.80 -9.33 8.41
N ALA A 143 5.81 -9.96 9.03
CA ALA A 143 5.89 -10.45 10.40
C ALA A 143 5.30 -11.87 10.49
N VAL A 144 5.93 -12.74 11.27
CA VAL A 144 5.37 -14.05 11.59
C VAL A 144 4.38 -13.88 12.75
N ILE A 145 3.18 -14.41 12.59
CA ILE A 145 2.19 -14.45 13.66
C ILE A 145 2.68 -15.43 14.73
N SER A 146 2.82 -14.94 15.96
CA SER A 146 3.27 -15.71 17.12
C SER A 146 2.46 -15.31 18.35
N GLY A 147 2.02 -16.30 19.14
CA GLY A 147 1.10 -16.03 20.25
C GLY A 147 -0.23 -15.42 19.82
N ASN A 148 -0.73 -15.81 18.63
CA ASN A 148 -1.94 -15.26 18.01
C ASN A 148 -1.88 -13.74 17.77
N THR A 149 -0.71 -13.18 17.55
CA THR A 149 -0.52 -11.76 17.30
C THR A 149 0.63 -11.48 16.33
N ALA A 150 0.56 -10.36 15.62
CA ALA A 150 1.66 -9.75 14.91
C ALA A 150 1.50 -8.22 14.95
N ARG A 151 2.60 -7.49 14.86
CA ARG A 151 2.59 -6.03 14.90
C ARG A 151 3.53 -5.47 13.83
N PHE A 152 3.07 -4.41 13.18
CA PHE A 152 3.81 -3.65 12.18
C PHE A 152 3.92 -2.22 12.65
N ASP A 153 5.13 -1.75 12.88
CA ASP A 153 5.43 -0.39 13.32
C ASP A 153 5.87 0.47 12.13
N TYR A 154 5.35 1.68 12.09
CA TYR A 154 5.55 2.68 11.04
C TYR A 154 5.77 4.06 11.62
N TRP A 155 6.14 4.98 10.74
CA TRP A 155 6.18 6.42 11.02
C TRP A 155 5.45 7.18 9.92
N ALA A 156 4.80 8.26 10.31
CA ALA A 156 4.25 9.27 9.40
C ALA A 156 4.96 10.60 9.65
N GLN A 157 5.11 11.42 8.61
CA GLN A 157 5.77 12.72 8.70
C GLN A 157 5.24 13.67 7.64
N TYR A 158 5.33 14.97 7.90
CA TYR A 158 5.13 15.98 6.87
C TYR A 158 6.33 16.02 5.93
N VAL A 159 6.07 16.24 4.64
CA VAL A 159 7.09 16.39 3.59
C VAL A 159 6.75 17.64 2.79
N ALA A 160 7.66 18.61 2.73
CA ALA A 160 7.50 19.78 1.86
C ALA A 160 7.70 19.37 0.39
N THR A 161 6.77 19.73 -0.49
CA THR A 161 6.78 19.37 -1.90
C THR A 161 6.63 20.61 -2.79
N GLY A 162 7.51 20.75 -3.79
CA GLY A 162 7.43 21.88 -4.74
C GLY A 162 7.75 23.25 -4.15
N GLY A 163 8.31 23.34 -2.95
CA GLY A 163 8.72 24.59 -2.29
C GLY A 163 8.39 24.63 -0.80
N ALA A 164 8.38 25.84 -0.22
CA ALA A 164 8.02 26.04 1.19
C ALA A 164 6.54 25.70 1.45
N ALA A 165 6.28 24.90 2.48
CA ALA A 165 4.92 24.63 2.93
C ALA A 165 4.28 25.87 3.57
N THR A 166 2.98 26.07 3.35
CA THR A 166 2.21 27.13 4.01
C THR A 166 1.61 26.64 5.33
N ALA A 167 1.24 27.57 6.19
CA ALA A 167 0.45 27.25 7.38
C ALA A 167 -0.96 26.81 6.97
N GLY A 168 -1.52 25.81 7.65
CA GLY A 168 -2.86 25.31 7.39
C GLY A 168 -3.07 23.90 7.95
N LYS A 169 -4.27 23.37 7.75
CA LYS A 169 -4.62 22.01 8.14
C LYS A 169 -4.09 20.99 7.14
N VAL A 170 -3.72 19.81 7.63
CA VAL A 170 -3.36 18.66 6.80
C VAL A 170 -4.22 17.47 7.22
N THR A 171 -4.91 16.89 6.25
CA THR A 171 -5.67 15.64 6.41
C THR A 171 -5.51 14.81 5.16
N THR A 172 -5.32 13.52 5.34
CA THR A 172 -5.26 12.55 4.25
C THR A 172 -5.63 11.16 4.76
N ASP A 173 -5.81 10.23 3.87
CA ASP A 173 -6.06 8.82 4.18
C ASP A 173 -5.35 7.91 3.19
N VAL A 174 -5.17 6.66 3.60
CA VAL A 174 -4.67 5.56 2.77
C VAL A 174 -5.42 4.29 3.12
N ILE A 175 -5.81 3.53 2.12
CA ILE A 175 -6.41 2.21 2.29
C ILE A 175 -5.30 1.18 2.39
N TYR A 176 -5.45 0.23 3.30
CA TYR A 176 -4.50 -0.88 3.44
C TYR A 176 -5.21 -2.23 3.51
N SER A 177 -4.50 -3.28 3.19
CA SER A 177 -4.92 -4.67 3.36
C SER A 177 -3.84 -5.51 4.02
N ILE A 178 -4.24 -6.63 4.62
CA ILE A 178 -3.33 -7.61 5.17
C ILE A 178 -3.25 -8.80 4.20
N LYS A 179 -2.02 -9.16 3.83
CA LYS A 179 -1.73 -10.34 3.03
C LYS A 179 -1.12 -11.42 3.94
N TYR A 180 -1.56 -12.65 3.78
CA TYR A 180 -1.07 -13.83 4.51
C TYR A 180 -0.39 -14.79 3.55
N GLN A 181 0.70 -15.42 4.02
CA GLN A 181 1.48 -16.43 3.29
C GLN A 181 1.74 -17.65 4.16
#